data_5a4fe6ac36c45987b044ddf96708cdab
#
_entry.id   5a4fe6ac36c45987b044ddf96708cdab
#
_cell.length_a   1.000
_cell.length_b   1.000
_cell.length_c   1.000
_cell.angle_alpha   90.00
_cell.angle_beta   90.00
_cell.angle_gamma   90.00
#
_symmetry.space_group_name_H-M   'P 1'
#
loop_
_entity.id
_entity.type
_entity.pdbx_description
1 polymer ?
#
loop_
_entity_poly.entity_id
_entity_poly.type
_entity_poly.pdbx_seq_one_letter_code
_entity_poly.pdbx_strand_id
1 'polypeptide(L)'
;MKTVTTPKGTSLPLANLKGKDYLLVAHRLQWFNETETNFRIETDFILVTDEQTVARAVVTVFDKEGKEIKRASATKRETKKDFPDHTEKAETSAVGRALAMLGYGTQFAISDLDEGNRIVDSPLVDPKTASASVVNLETAVNSTTPTKAGSFKKPVKKQETAVAAGAENDGWE
;
A
#
# COMPACT_ATOMS: atom_id res chain seq x y z
N MET A 1 19.34 16.05 21.46
CA MET A 1 18.68 15.43 20.31
C MET A 1 18.79 13.93 20.50
N LYS A 2 17.70 13.19 20.39
CA LYS A 2 17.75 11.72 20.51
C LYS A 2 18.36 11.13 19.25
N THR A 3 19.08 10.03 19.40
CA THR A 3 19.72 9.30 18.29
C THR A 3 19.47 7.82 18.42
N VAL A 4 19.57 7.10 17.30
CA VAL A 4 19.68 5.64 17.24
C VAL A 4 21.05 5.29 16.68
N THR A 5 21.68 4.26 17.20
CA THR A 5 22.97 3.79 16.71
C THR A 5 22.75 2.54 15.85
N THR A 6 23.31 2.54 14.64
CA THR A 6 23.28 1.37 13.76
C THR A 6 24.21 0.27 14.28
N PRO A 7 24.06 -0.98 13.85
CA PRO A 7 24.98 -2.07 14.20
C PRO A 7 26.45 -1.81 13.85
N LYS A 8 26.70 -0.92 12.87
CA LYS A 8 28.06 -0.48 12.48
C LYS A 8 28.57 0.71 13.29
N GLY A 9 27.79 1.22 14.26
CA GLY A 9 28.20 2.29 15.17
C GLY A 9 27.84 3.70 14.68
N THR A 10 27.15 3.86 13.56
CA THR A 10 26.74 5.19 13.08
C THR A 10 25.57 5.71 13.90
N SER A 11 25.68 6.94 14.41
CA SER A 11 24.64 7.61 15.16
C SER A 11 23.73 8.41 14.23
N LEU A 12 22.45 8.02 14.17
CA LEU A 12 21.44 8.62 13.32
C LEU A 12 20.48 9.46 14.18
N PRO A 13 20.24 10.74 13.85
CA PRO A 13 19.36 11.60 14.61
C PRO A 13 17.88 11.20 14.41
N LEU A 14 17.12 11.29 15.50
CA LEU A 14 15.68 11.11 15.51
C LEU A 14 14.97 12.46 15.47
N ALA A 15 14.01 12.60 14.58
CA ALA A 15 13.08 13.71 14.56
C ALA A 15 11.95 13.46 15.57
N ASN A 16 11.40 14.54 16.14
CA ASN A 16 10.17 14.44 16.94
C ASN A 16 8.98 14.82 16.05
N LEU A 17 8.11 13.85 15.79
CA LEU A 17 6.86 14.07 15.07
C LEU A 17 5.68 13.85 16.01
N LYS A 18 5.02 14.96 16.39
CA LYS A 18 3.82 14.91 17.24
C LYS A 18 4.06 14.12 18.56
N GLY A 19 5.23 14.31 19.18
CA GLY A 19 5.61 13.63 20.42
C GLY A 19 6.19 12.22 20.28
N LYS A 20 6.22 11.66 19.06
CA LYS A 20 6.84 10.37 18.77
C LYS A 20 8.21 10.54 18.12
N ASP A 21 9.16 9.69 18.50
CA ASP A 21 10.47 9.64 17.85
C ASP A 21 10.34 9.00 16.47
N TYR A 22 10.88 9.65 15.46
CA TYR A 22 10.79 9.25 14.06
C TYR A 22 12.17 9.22 13.40
N LEU A 23 12.50 8.12 12.72
CA LEU A 23 13.71 8.03 11.92
C LEU A 23 13.36 8.40 10.46
N LEU A 24 13.97 9.48 9.97
CA LEU A 24 13.78 9.95 8.60
C LEU A 24 14.13 8.85 7.58
N VAL A 25 13.44 8.85 6.44
CA VAL A 25 13.69 7.88 5.36
C VAL A 25 15.14 7.95 4.89
N ALA A 26 15.73 9.15 4.80
CA ALA A 26 17.14 9.31 4.44
C ALA A 26 18.09 8.57 5.41
N HIS A 27 17.80 8.59 6.71
CA HIS A 27 18.60 7.87 7.71
C HIS A 27 18.35 6.36 7.66
N ARG A 28 17.15 5.91 7.30
CA ARG A 28 16.89 4.47 7.03
C ARG A 28 17.66 3.97 5.82
N LEU A 29 17.71 4.78 4.75
CA LEU A 29 18.52 4.50 3.57
C LEU A 29 20.01 4.45 3.91
N GLN A 30 20.51 5.38 4.73
CA GLN A 30 21.89 5.35 5.21
C GLN A 30 22.18 4.06 5.97
N TRP A 31 21.34 3.70 6.93
CA TRP A 31 21.47 2.44 7.69
C TRP A 31 21.44 1.22 6.76
N PHE A 32 20.50 1.19 5.81
CA PHE A 32 20.37 0.13 4.82
C PHE A 32 21.64 -0.01 3.97
N ASN A 33 22.16 1.10 3.41
CA ASN A 33 23.37 1.12 2.60
C ASN A 33 24.63 0.74 3.39
N GLU A 34 24.66 1.00 4.69
CA GLU A 34 25.75 0.53 5.55
C GLU A 34 25.70 -1.00 5.76
N THR A 35 24.53 -1.59 5.77
CA THR A 35 24.31 -2.99 6.12
C THR A 35 24.35 -3.90 4.91
N GLU A 36 23.66 -3.51 3.86
CA GLU A 36 23.47 -4.33 2.66
C GLU A 36 24.37 -3.81 1.50
N THR A 37 25.05 -4.73 0.83
CA THR A 37 25.99 -4.39 -0.26
C THR A 37 25.47 -4.77 -1.64
N ASN A 38 24.51 -5.71 -1.71
CA ASN A 38 23.93 -6.18 -2.95
C ASN A 38 22.40 -6.12 -2.86
N PHE A 39 21.81 -5.08 -3.44
CA PHE A 39 20.39 -4.83 -3.34
C PHE A 39 19.83 -4.10 -4.56
N ARG A 40 18.51 -4.06 -4.66
CA ARG A 40 17.75 -3.27 -5.62
C ARG A 40 16.60 -2.55 -4.91
N ILE A 41 16.39 -1.29 -5.24
CA ILE A 41 15.22 -0.50 -4.85
C ILE A 41 14.54 -0.09 -6.14
N GLU A 42 13.27 -0.44 -6.26
CA GLU A 42 12.42 -0.14 -7.43
C GLU A 42 11.20 0.61 -6.94
N THR A 43 10.82 1.67 -7.66
CA THR A 43 9.61 2.44 -7.39
C THR A 43 8.73 2.50 -8.63
N ASP A 44 7.43 2.40 -8.42
CA ASP A 44 6.39 2.52 -9.45
C ASP A 44 5.28 3.44 -8.98
N PHE A 45 4.71 4.20 -9.88
CA PHE A 45 3.49 4.96 -9.62
C PHE A 45 2.27 4.17 -10.10
N ILE A 46 1.43 3.75 -9.15
CA ILE A 46 0.18 3.04 -9.43
C ILE A 46 -0.89 4.02 -9.94
N LEU A 47 -0.90 5.22 -9.39
CA LEU A 47 -1.81 6.30 -9.74
C LEU A 47 -1.09 7.64 -9.58
N VAL A 48 -1.22 8.51 -10.57
CA VAL A 48 -0.81 9.91 -10.49
C VAL A 48 -1.93 10.79 -11.03
N THR A 49 -2.41 11.69 -10.20
CA THR A 49 -3.39 12.73 -10.58
C THR A 49 -2.98 14.06 -9.95
N ASP A 50 -3.63 15.15 -10.34
CA ASP A 50 -3.39 16.46 -9.74
C ASP A 50 -3.72 16.52 -8.24
N GLU A 51 -4.56 15.62 -7.74
CA GLU A 51 -5.07 15.61 -6.37
C GLU A 51 -4.39 14.57 -5.48
N GLN A 52 -3.89 13.48 -6.06
CA GLN A 52 -3.29 12.40 -5.29
C GLN A 52 -2.32 11.56 -6.11
N THR A 53 -1.35 10.97 -5.41
CA THR A 53 -0.43 9.98 -5.97
C THR A 53 -0.42 8.73 -5.10
N VAL A 54 -0.36 7.57 -5.74
CA VAL A 54 -0.14 6.28 -5.10
C VAL A 54 1.14 5.69 -5.67
N ALA A 55 2.17 5.58 -4.84
CA ALA A 55 3.44 4.98 -5.20
C ALA A 55 3.62 3.62 -4.52
N ARG A 56 4.32 2.72 -5.19
CA ARG A 56 4.80 1.44 -4.66
C ARG A 56 6.31 1.41 -4.69
N ALA A 57 6.92 0.91 -3.62
CA ALA A 57 8.35 0.58 -3.58
C ALA A 57 8.54 -0.90 -3.33
N VAL A 58 9.55 -1.47 -3.97
CA VAL A 58 10.04 -2.84 -3.75
C VAL A 58 11.51 -2.76 -3.41
N VAL A 59 11.92 -3.32 -2.28
CA VAL A 59 13.31 -3.43 -1.85
C VAL A 59 13.68 -4.90 -1.82
N THR A 60 14.70 -5.26 -2.56
CA THR A 60 15.21 -6.64 -2.66
C THR A 60 16.68 -6.67 -2.29
N VAL A 61 17.07 -7.60 -1.44
CA VAL A 61 18.48 -7.86 -1.05
C VAL A 61 18.89 -9.23 -1.58
N PHE A 62 20.09 -9.28 -2.14
CA PHE A 62 20.65 -10.49 -2.74
C PHE A 62 21.89 -10.94 -1.96
N ASP A 63 22.19 -12.24 -2.01
CA ASP A 63 23.45 -12.80 -1.57
C ASP A 63 24.56 -12.51 -2.61
N LYS A 64 25.77 -13.07 -2.34
CA LYS A 64 26.92 -12.91 -3.25
C LYS A 64 26.73 -13.64 -4.57
N GLU A 65 25.90 -14.65 -4.61
CA GLU A 65 25.54 -15.45 -5.78
C GLU A 65 24.41 -14.84 -6.60
N GLY A 66 23.84 -13.70 -6.14
CA GLY A 66 22.74 -13.02 -6.81
C GLY A 66 21.35 -13.61 -6.51
N LYS A 67 21.23 -14.49 -5.53
CA LYS A 67 19.96 -15.05 -5.08
C LYS A 67 19.27 -14.10 -4.12
N GLU A 68 17.96 -13.91 -4.28
CA GLU A 68 17.14 -13.12 -3.36
C GLU A 68 17.10 -13.74 -1.96
N ILE A 69 17.46 -12.96 -0.94
CA ILE A 69 17.46 -13.38 0.47
C ILE A 69 16.47 -12.61 1.33
N LYS A 70 16.13 -11.37 0.95
CA LYS A 70 15.12 -10.55 1.63
C LYS A 70 14.36 -9.73 0.59
N ARG A 71 13.07 -9.55 0.80
CA ARG A 71 12.24 -8.67 -0.02
C ARG A 71 11.14 -8.04 0.81
N ALA A 72 10.89 -6.76 0.58
CA ALA A 72 9.70 -6.07 1.07
C ALA A 72 9.09 -5.20 -0.03
N SER A 73 7.77 -5.09 -0.01
CA SER A 73 7.02 -4.19 -0.88
C SER A 73 6.06 -3.37 -0.05
N ALA A 74 6.01 -2.08 -0.31
CA ALA A 74 5.11 -1.17 0.37
C ALA A 74 4.47 -0.19 -0.60
N THR A 75 3.24 0.20 -0.30
CA THR A 75 2.48 1.20 -1.06
C THR A 75 2.14 2.37 -0.16
N LYS A 76 2.20 3.57 -0.70
CA LYS A 76 1.79 4.78 -0.01
C LYS A 76 0.98 5.69 -0.93
N ARG A 77 -0.10 6.24 -0.38
CA ARG A 77 -0.89 7.29 -1.00
C ARG A 77 -0.61 8.62 -0.29
N GLU A 78 -0.40 9.66 -1.06
CA GLU A 78 -0.34 11.04 -0.58
C GLU A 78 -1.29 11.91 -1.38
N THR A 79 -1.80 12.97 -0.77
CA THR A 79 -2.74 13.89 -1.40
C THR A 79 -2.16 15.30 -1.46
N LYS A 80 -2.51 16.06 -2.50
CA LYS A 80 -2.13 17.47 -2.66
C LYS A 80 -2.59 18.33 -1.47
N LYS A 81 -3.72 17.96 -0.88
CA LYS A 81 -4.25 18.64 0.31
C LYS A 81 -3.29 18.56 1.50
N ASP A 82 -2.63 17.41 1.68
CA ASP A 82 -1.71 17.18 2.78
C ASP A 82 -0.30 17.66 2.43
N PHE A 83 0.10 17.47 1.17
CA PHE A 83 1.43 17.82 0.66
C PHE A 83 1.34 18.35 -0.78
N PRO A 84 1.77 19.61 -1.06
CA PRO A 84 1.82 20.12 -2.43
C PRO A 84 2.70 19.27 -3.36
N ASP A 85 3.78 18.69 -2.83
CA ASP A 85 4.73 17.76 -3.43
C ASP A 85 4.35 16.29 -3.22
N HIS A 86 3.04 15.98 -3.33
CA HIS A 86 2.47 14.68 -3.00
C HIS A 86 3.06 13.52 -3.82
N THR A 87 3.56 13.78 -5.03
CA THR A 87 4.15 12.75 -5.90
C THR A 87 5.48 12.26 -5.33
N GLU A 88 6.41 13.18 -5.09
CA GLU A 88 7.73 12.89 -4.50
C GLU A 88 7.58 12.36 -3.08
N LYS A 89 6.59 12.87 -2.37
CA LYS A 89 6.28 12.43 -1.02
C LYS A 89 5.78 10.99 -0.97
N ALA A 90 4.89 10.61 -1.90
CA ALA A 90 4.36 9.26 -2.01
C ALA A 90 5.48 8.24 -2.28
N GLU A 91 6.38 8.55 -3.23
CA GLU A 91 7.52 7.70 -3.56
C GLU A 91 8.45 7.52 -2.35
N THR A 92 8.92 8.63 -1.76
CA THR A 92 9.81 8.60 -0.60
C THR A 92 9.19 7.83 0.57
N SER A 93 7.91 8.05 0.85
CA SER A 93 7.19 7.35 1.92
C SER A 93 7.02 5.86 1.64
N ALA A 94 6.79 5.45 0.38
CA ALA A 94 6.73 4.04 0.01
C ALA A 94 8.07 3.33 0.26
N VAL A 95 9.19 3.95 -0.13
CA VAL A 95 10.55 3.44 0.16
C VAL A 95 10.77 3.34 1.67
N GLY A 96 10.44 4.37 2.44
CA GLY A 96 10.57 4.37 3.90
C GLY A 96 9.81 3.25 4.58
N ARG A 97 8.58 2.95 4.11
CA ARG A 97 7.77 1.82 4.60
C ARG A 97 8.40 0.47 4.26
N ALA A 98 8.88 0.29 3.04
CA ALA A 98 9.54 -0.95 2.61
C ALA A 98 10.81 -1.23 3.44
N LEU A 99 11.64 -0.20 3.70
CA LEU A 99 12.81 -0.32 4.55
C LEU A 99 12.45 -0.65 6.00
N ALA A 100 11.39 -0.04 6.55
CA ALA A 100 10.91 -0.37 7.88
C ALA A 100 10.43 -1.82 7.99
N MET A 101 9.79 -2.37 6.97
CA MET A 101 9.40 -3.78 6.91
C MET A 101 10.60 -4.73 6.88
N LEU A 102 11.74 -4.30 6.35
CA LEU A 102 13.01 -5.04 6.37
C LEU A 102 13.77 -4.90 7.70
N GLY A 103 13.26 -4.12 8.66
CA GLY A 103 13.87 -3.96 9.98
C GLY A 103 14.69 -2.67 10.17
N TYR A 104 14.82 -1.83 9.13
CA TYR A 104 15.59 -0.59 9.22
C TYR A 104 14.79 0.52 9.90
N GLY A 105 14.97 0.62 11.23
CA GLY A 105 14.31 1.61 12.07
C GLY A 105 12.80 1.38 12.24
N THR A 106 12.32 0.15 12.25
CA THR A 106 10.91 -0.23 12.41
C THR A 106 10.28 0.40 13.64
N GLN A 107 10.97 0.42 14.78
CA GLN A 107 10.47 1.00 16.04
C GLN A 107 10.25 2.52 15.96
N PHE A 108 10.85 3.19 14.97
CA PHE A 108 10.72 4.63 14.72
C PHE A 108 9.90 4.94 13.45
N ALA A 109 9.24 3.93 12.89
CA ALA A 109 8.44 4.04 11.67
C ALA A 109 6.93 3.99 11.96
N ILE A 110 6.53 4.16 13.21
CA ILE A 110 5.13 4.01 13.63
C ILE A 110 4.20 4.90 12.82
N SER A 111 4.61 6.15 12.50
CA SER A 111 3.80 7.04 11.68
C SER A 111 3.70 6.62 10.20
N ASP A 112 4.66 5.84 9.70
CA ASP A 112 4.65 5.34 8.32
C ASP A 112 3.87 4.02 8.21
N LEU A 113 3.90 3.20 9.26
CA LEU A 113 3.21 1.91 9.34
C LEU A 113 1.80 2.04 9.91
N ASP A 114 1.55 3.11 10.70
CA ASP A 114 0.25 3.43 11.28
C ASP A 114 -0.55 4.28 10.27
N GLU A 115 -1.70 3.79 9.86
CA GLU A 115 -2.62 4.50 8.96
C GLU A 115 -3.55 5.44 9.74
N GLY A 116 -2.97 6.26 10.61
CA GLY A 116 -3.66 7.27 11.43
C GLY A 116 -4.68 6.64 12.38
N ASN A 117 -4.56 6.77 13.64
CA ASN A 117 -5.46 6.34 14.74
C ASN A 117 -6.25 5.02 14.56
N ARG A 118 -6.02 4.28 13.47
CA ARG A 118 -6.57 2.95 13.22
C ARG A 118 -5.46 1.92 13.39
N ILE A 119 -5.56 1.11 14.42
CA ILE A 119 -4.74 -0.10 14.54
C ILE A 119 -5.40 -1.12 13.61
N VAL A 120 -4.73 -1.46 12.50
CA VAL A 120 -5.27 -2.38 11.48
C VAL A 120 -5.62 -3.74 12.08
N ASP A 121 -4.88 -4.17 13.10
CA ASP A 121 -5.03 -5.47 13.74
C ASP A 121 -6.02 -5.46 14.93
N SER A 122 -6.56 -4.32 15.30
CA SER A 122 -7.53 -4.21 16.37
C SER A 122 -8.53 -3.11 16.02
N PRO A 123 -9.74 -3.45 15.58
CA PRO A 123 -10.78 -2.45 15.47
C PRO A 123 -11.02 -1.89 16.86
N LEU A 124 -10.60 -0.66 17.11
CA LEU A 124 -10.99 0.09 18.30
C LEU A 124 -12.49 0.35 18.17
N VAL A 125 -13.28 -0.59 18.61
CA VAL A 125 -14.68 -0.35 18.91
C VAL A 125 -14.66 0.50 20.16
N ASP A 126 -14.95 1.79 20.00
CA ASP A 126 -15.16 2.68 21.15
C ASP A 126 -16.19 2.01 22.05
N PRO A 127 -15.90 1.69 23.33
CA PRO A 127 -16.83 0.97 24.20
C PRO A 127 -18.17 1.70 24.36
N LYS A 128 -18.26 2.98 23.97
CA LYS A 128 -19.51 3.75 23.93
C LYS A 128 -20.34 3.50 22.66
N THR A 129 -19.75 2.99 21.58
CA THR A 129 -20.47 2.63 20.34
C THR A 129 -20.74 1.13 20.20
N ALA A 130 -20.12 0.29 21.04
CA ALA A 130 -20.31 -1.16 21.03
C ALA A 130 -21.70 -1.60 21.48
N SER A 131 -22.48 -0.73 22.14
CA SER A 131 -23.84 -1.09 22.62
C SER A 131 -24.94 -0.92 21.56
N ALA A 132 -24.64 -0.39 20.36
CA ALA A 132 -25.66 -0.14 19.34
C ALA A 132 -25.60 -1.08 18.13
N SER A 133 -24.68 -2.04 18.08
CA SER A 133 -24.49 -2.93 16.92
C SER A 133 -24.47 -4.43 17.26
N VAL A 134 -25.08 -4.82 18.36
CA VAL A 134 -25.45 -6.24 18.52
C VAL A 134 -26.70 -6.46 17.70
N VAL A 135 -26.54 -6.63 16.40
CA VAL A 135 -27.55 -7.24 15.55
C VAL A 135 -27.69 -8.66 16.07
N ASN A 136 -28.78 -8.92 16.77
CA ASN A 136 -29.19 -10.25 17.22
C ASN A 136 -29.18 -11.20 16.01
N LEU A 137 -28.18 -12.05 15.94
CA LEU A 137 -28.10 -13.12 14.95
C LEU A 137 -29.08 -14.25 15.25
N GLU A 138 -29.80 -14.18 16.36
CA GLU A 138 -30.76 -15.21 16.79
C GLU A 138 -32.15 -15.08 16.17
N THR A 139 -32.46 -13.96 15.46
CA THR A 139 -33.81 -13.78 14.87
C THR A 139 -33.89 -14.14 13.38
N ALA A 140 -32.79 -14.60 12.78
CA ALA A 140 -32.78 -14.94 11.35
C ALA A 140 -33.07 -16.43 11.04
N VAL A 141 -33.35 -17.28 12.03
CA VAL A 141 -33.48 -18.74 11.81
C VAL A 141 -34.93 -19.23 11.82
N ASN A 142 -35.92 -18.37 12.02
CA ASN A 142 -37.33 -18.81 12.10
C ASN A 142 -38.31 -17.97 11.27
N SER A 143 -38.06 -17.89 9.94
CA SER A 143 -39.15 -17.53 9.01
C SER A 143 -38.96 -18.28 7.68
N THR A 144 -39.18 -19.58 7.70
CA THR A 144 -39.49 -20.37 6.53
C THR A 144 -40.96 -20.26 6.23
N THR A 145 -41.33 -19.37 5.32
CA THR A 145 -42.58 -19.47 4.58
C THR A 145 -42.26 -19.56 3.11
N PRO A 146 -42.82 -20.55 2.39
CA PRO A 146 -42.49 -20.79 0.98
C PRO A 146 -43.26 -19.80 0.10
N THR A 147 -42.54 -18.88 -0.54
CA THR A 147 -43.15 -18.04 -1.59
C THR A 147 -42.86 -18.62 -2.96
N LYS A 148 -43.95 -18.85 -3.68
CA LYS A 148 -44.15 -19.31 -5.04
C LYS A 148 -43.07 -18.99 -6.05
N ALA A 149 -42.76 -20.01 -6.88
CA ALA A 149 -41.98 -19.97 -8.10
C ALA A 149 -42.38 -18.80 -9.01
N GLY A 150 -41.46 -17.88 -9.25
CA GLY A 150 -41.52 -16.86 -10.30
C GLY A 150 -40.69 -17.28 -11.49
N SER A 151 -41.36 -17.40 -12.64
CA SER A 151 -40.90 -17.76 -13.96
C SER A 151 -39.64 -17.00 -14.41
N PHE A 152 -38.55 -17.69 -14.68
CA PHE A 152 -37.36 -17.19 -15.38
C PHE A 152 -37.67 -16.99 -16.85
N LYS A 153 -37.73 -15.75 -17.34
CA LYS A 153 -37.70 -15.43 -18.76
C LYS A 153 -36.25 -15.55 -19.29
N LYS A 154 -36.07 -16.39 -20.32
CA LYS A 154 -34.81 -16.54 -21.05
C LYS A 154 -34.39 -15.24 -21.73
N PRO A 155 -33.09 -14.90 -21.79
CA PRO A 155 -32.61 -13.77 -22.58
C PRO A 155 -32.62 -14.13 -24.08
N VAL A 156 -33.13 -13.19 -24.87
CA VAL A 156 -33.20 -13.21 -26.33
C VAL A 156 -31.81 -13.07 -26.93
N LYS A 157 -31.42 -13.97 -27.82
CA LYS A 157 -30.23 -13.88 -28.67
C LYS A 157 -30.39 -12.68 -29.62
N LYS A 158 -29.40 -11.76 -29.58
CA LYS A 158 -29.25 -10.72 -30.60
C LYS A 158 -28.33 -11.25 -31.71
N GLN A 159 -28.87 -11.20 -32.93
CA GLN A 159 -28.24 -11.64 -34.17
C GLN A 159 -26.97 -10.82 -34.50
N GLU A 160 -25.95 -11.54 -34.94
CA GLU A 160 -24.83 -11.03 -35.72
C GLU A 160 -25.32 -10.51 -37.08
N THR A 161 -24.94 -9.29 -37.41
CA THR A 161 -24.90 -8.83 -38.79
C THR A 161 -23.44 -8.77 -39.23
N ALA A 162 -23.10 -9.67 -40.13
CA ALA A 162 -21.87 -9.64 -40.91
C ALA A 162 -21.91 -8.40 -41.84
N VAL A 163 -20.82 -7.67 -41.90
CA VAL A 163 -20.53 -6.72 -42.97
C VAL A 163 -19.16 -7.06 -43.57
N ALA A 164 -19.25 -7.22 -44.92
CA ALA A 164 -18.27 -7.76 -45.79
C ALA A 164 -16.98 -6.93 -45.95
N ALA A 165 -16.01 -7.63 -46.51
CA ALA A 165 -14.71 -7.21 -46.98
C ALA A 165 -14.72 -5.98 -47.91
N GLY A 166 -13.70 -5.13 -47.75
CA GLY A 166 -13.22 -4.20 -48.75
C GLY A 166 -11.70 -4.14 -48.66
N ALA A 167 -11.05 -4.80 -49.59
CA ALA A 167 -9.65 -4.65 -49.91
C ALA A 167 -9.43 -3.39 -50.74
N GLU A 168 -8.33 -2.67 -50.48
CA GLU A 168 -7.53 -1.87 -51.45
C GLU A 168 -6.30 -1.35 -50.69
N ASN A 169 -5.27 -1.79 -51.06
CA ASN A 169 -3.99 -1.62 -51.71
C ASN A 169 -3.70 -0.16 -52.09
N ASP A 170 -2.55 0.36 -51.56
CA ASP A 170 -1.63 1.39 -52.11
C ASP A 170 -0.59 1.62 -51.03
N GLY A 171 0.70 1.32 -51.12
CA GLY A 171 1.71 1.54 -52.10
C GLY A 171 2.34 2.95 -51.88
N TRP A 172 3.42 3.08 -51.10
CA TRP A 172 4.39 4.16 -51.23
C TRP A 172 5.82 3.63 -51.05
N GLU A 173 6.65 4.03 -51.99
CA GLU A 173 8.08 3.86 -52.13
C GLU A 173 8.90 4.34 -50.93
#